data_054f6bae0ee90165fdf6dcd57a6a6e62
#
_entry.id   054f6bae0ee90165fdf6dcd57a6a6e62
#
_cell.length_a   1.000
_cell.length_b   1.000
_cell.length_c   1.000
_cell.angle_alpha   90.00
_cell.angle_beta   90.00
_cell.angle_gamma   90.00
#
_symmetry.space_group_name_H-M   'P 1'
#
loop_
_entity.id
_entity.type
_entity.pdbx_description
1 polymer ?
#
loop_
_entity_poly.entity_id
_entity_poly.type
_entity_poly.pdbx_seq_one_letter_code
_entity_poly.pdbx_strand_id
1 'polypeptide(L)'
;GTDGPKAYFAYRAANFYLSKMDARWRGRLFDAQAMREWGLACQDWLRNALATPFSGPTVVVTHFAPTLHSADPRYGLAPGTAGFCNALDDLLPLADIWIHGHLHCPVDLRVGRCRIVANPLGYADKNEQGAFVARCVIEVPGTAAVVQDSA
;
A
#
# COMPACT_ATOMS: atom_id res chain seq x y z
N GLY A 1 13.60 -16.17 -14.71
CA GLY A 1 14.29 -15.29 -13.81
C GLY A 1 14.63 -16.05 -12.55
N THR A 2 15.90 -16.13 -12.24
CA THR A 2 16.46 -16.81 -11.06
C THR A 2 16.06 -16.01 -9.82
N ASP A 3 15.08 -16.47 -9.08
CA ASP A 3 14.80 -16.00 -7.74
C ASP A 3 16.03 -16.33 -6.87
N GLY A 4 16.86 -15.33 -6.60
CA GLY A 4 18.07 -15.48 -5.82
C GLY A 4 17.76 -15.78 -4.33
N PRO A 5 18.78 -16.00 -3.50
CA PRO A 5 18.62 -16.34 -2.08
C PRO A 5 17.70 -15.39 -1.31
N LYS A 6 17.66 -14.10 -1.67
CA LYS A 6 16.78 -13.11 -1.04
C LYS A 6 15.29 -13.40 -1.28
N ALA A 7 14.92 -13.83 -2.48
CA ALA A 7 13.54 -14.20 -2.80
C ALA A 7 13.12 -15.45 -1.99
N TYR A 8 14.00 -16.44 -1.87
CA TYR A 8 13.73 -17.63 -1.06
C TYR A 8 13.39 -17.28 0.41
N PHE A 9 14.15 -16.37 1.04
CA PHE A 9 13.87 -15.94 2.40
C PHE A 9 12.55 -15.15 2.50
N ALA A 10 12.24 -14.31 1.51
CA ALA A 10 10.97 -13.57 1.45
C ALA A 10 9.77 -14.54 1.36
N TYR A 11 9.83 -15.54 0.49
CA TYR A 11 8.79 -16.58 0.38
C TYR A 11 8.61 -17.37 1.68
N ARG A 12 9.69 -17.76 2.33
CA ARG A 12 9.62 -18.46 3.63
C ARG A 12 8.95 -17.63 4.70
N ALA A 13 9.32 -16.35 4.82
CA ALA A 13 8.72 -15.45 5.79
C ALA A 13 7.22 -15.26 5.51
N ALA A 14 6.84 -15.00 4.25
CA ALA A 14 5.45 -14.84 3.86
C ALA A 14 4.63 -16.11 4.14
N ASN A 15 5.13 -17.28 3.76
CA ASN A 15 4.45 -18.57 4.03
C ASN A 15 4.27 -18.84 5.52
N PHE A 16 5.25 -18.48 6.35
CA PHE A 16 5.13 -18.60 7.80
C PHE A 16 3.95 -17.76 8.34
N TYR A 17 3.84 -16.50 7.93
CA TYR A 17 2.75 -15.64 8.38
C TYR A 17 1.39 -16.06 7.82
N LEU A 18 1.31 -16.39 6.53
CA LEU A 18 0.06 -16.83 5.90
C LEU A 18 -0.47 -18.12 6.51
N SER A 19 0.41 -19.09 6.82
CA SER A 19 0.01 -20.33 7.48
C SER A 19 -0.44 -20.09 8.93
N LYS A 20 0.24 -19.20 9.66
CA LYS A 20 -0.15 -18.83 11.03
C LYS A 20 -1.52 -18.16 11.09
N MET A 21 -1.90 -17.42 10.04
CA MET A 21 -3.20 -16.76 9.93
C MET A 21 -4.27 -17.68 9.31
N ASP A 22 -3.93 -18.92 8.95
CA ASP A 22 -4.79 -19.85 8.19
C ASP A 22 -5.42 -19.19 6.95
N ALA A 23 -4.63 -18.37 6.24
CA ALA A 23 -5.08 -17.68 5.06
C ALA A 23 -5.53 -18.66 3.98
N ARG A 24 -6.78 -18.56 3.51
CA ARG A 24 -7.37 -19.49 2.53
C ARG A 24 -8.02 -18.75 1.38
N TRP A 25 -7.93 -19.34 0.20
CA TRP A 25 -8.65 -18.92 -0.98
C TRP A 25 -9.36 -20.13 -1.61
N ARG A 26 -10.67 -20.07 -1.74
CA ARG A 26 -11.50 -21.18 -2.28
C ARG A 26 -11.23 -22.51 -1.60
N GLY A 27 -11.05 -22.49 -0.25
CA GLY A 27 -10.80 -23.69 0.54
C GLY A 27 -9.36 -24.23 0.52
N ARG A 28 -8.47 -23.66 -0.30
CA ARG A 28 -7.04 -24.01 -0.34
C ARG A 28 -6.22 -23.02 0.48
N LEU A 29 -5.09 -23.45 1.00
CA LEU A 29 -4.14 -22.56 1.65
C LEU A 29 -3.71 -21.46 0.65
N PHE A 30 -3.80 -20.21 1.08
CA PHE A 30 -3.30 -19.07 0.32
C PHE A 30 -1.84 -18.85 0.68
N ASP A 31 -0.94 -19.36 -0.14
CA ASP A 31 0.50 -19.30 0.08
C ASP A 31 1.13 -18.05 -0.56
N ALA A 32 2.43 -17.87 -0.34
CA ALA A 32 3.18 -16.74 -0.85
C ALA A 32 3.23 -16.69 -2.38
N GLN A 33 3.17 -17.84 -3.05
CA GLN A 33 3.13 -17.90 -4.50
C GLN A 33 1.78 -17.38 -5.01
N ALA A 34 0.67 -17.87 -4.45
CA ALA A 34 -0.66 -17.38 -4.77
C ALA A 34 -0.81 -15.88 -4.48
N MET A 35 -0.29 -15.41 -3.34
CA MET A 35 -0.26 -13.99 -2.98
C MET A 35 0.48 -13.15 -4.03
N ARG A 36 1.64 -13.64 -4.51
CA ARG A 36 2.42 -12.95 -5.54
C ARG A 36 1.66 -12.88 -6.87
N GLU A 37 1.07 -13.99 -7.31
CA GLU A 37 0.31 -14.05 -8.57
C GLU A 37 -0.87 -13.07 -8.56
N TRP A 38 -1.63 -13.04 -7.48
CA TRP A 38 -2.71 -12.07 -7.29
C TRP A 38 -2.20 -10.63 -7.22
N GLY A 39 -1.09 -10.40 -6.51
CA GLY A 39 -0.46 -9.08 -6.42
C GLY A 39 -0.06 -8.55 -7.80
N LEU A 40 0.55 -9.38 -8.64
CA LEU A 40 0.93 -9.00 -10.00
C LEU A 40 -0.31 -8.71 -10.87
N ALA A 41 -1.34 -9.53 -10.80
CA ALA A 41 -2.59 -9.29 -11.53
C ALA A 41 -3.25 -7.96 -11.10
N CYS A 42 -3.25 -7.64 -9.81
CA CYS A 42 -3.74 -6.35 -9.30
C CYS A 42 -2.89 -5.18 -9.81
N GLN A 43 -1.56 -5.33 -9.87
CA GLN A 43 -0.67 -4.31 -10.40
C GLN A 43 -0.90 -4.06 -11.90
N ASP A 44 -1.08 -5.11 -12.67
CA ASP A 44 -1.40 -5.01 -14.10
C ASP A 44 -2.73 -4.29 -14.34
N TRP A 45 -3.76 -4.64 -13.55
CA TRP A 45 -5.03 -3.93 -13.58
C TRP A 45 -4.87 -2.45 -13.25
N LEU A 46 -4.11 -2.13 -12.20
CA LEU A 46 -3.88 -0.76 -11.75
C LEU A 46 -3.13 0.06 -12.82
N ARG A 47 -2.12 -0.52 -13.47
CA ARG A 47 -1.40 0.12 -14.59
C ARG A 47 -2.36 0.50 -15.72
N ASN A 48 -3.22 -0.43 -16.11
CA ASN A 48 -4.20 -0.20 -17.17
C ASN A 48 -5.23 0.86 -16.76
N ALA A 49 -5.71 0.83 -15.52
CA ALA A 49 -6.64 1.82 -15.00
C ALA A 49 -6.04 3.23 -15.00
N LEU A 50 -4.80 3.37 -14.52
CA LEU A 50 -4.09 4.65 -14.47
C LEU A 50 -3.64 5.16 -15.84
N ALA A 51 -3.48 4.28 -16.84
CA ALA A 51 -3.20 4.67 -18.21
C ALA A 51 -4.42 5.26 -18.92
N THR A 52 -5.62 5.08 -18.38
CA THR A 52 -6.85 5.64 -18.95
C THR A 52 -6.94 7.14 -18.61
N PRO A 53 -7.03 8.04 -19.62
CA PRO A 53 -7.12 9.46 -19.37
C PRO A 53 -8.33 9.82 -18.51
N PHE A 54 -8.11 10.66 -17.49
CA PHE A 54 -9.14 11.19 -16.63
C PHE A 54 -8.87 12.68 -16.34
N SER A 55 -9.89 13.51 -16.44
CA SER A 55 -9.75 14.98 -16.31
C SER A 55 -9.79 15.49 -14.87
N GLY A 56 -10.14 14.63 -13.92
CA GLY A 56 -10.20 14.98 -12.49
C GLY A 56 -8.98 14.52 -11.71
N PRO A 57 -8.93 14.80 -10.40
CA PRO A 57 -7.90 14.29 -9.52
C PRO A 57 -8.00 12.77 -9.40
N THR A 58 -6.84 12.12 -9.38
CA THR A 58 -6.73 10.66 -9.28
C THR A 58 -6.27 10.26 -7.89
N VAL A 59 -7.13 9.51 -7.19
CA VAL A 59 -6.84 8.94 -5.87
C VAL A 59 -6.72 7.43 -6.00
N VAL A 60 -5.57 6.89 -5.61
CA VAL A 60 -5.33 5.45 -5.56
C VAL A 60 -5.41 4.99 -4.10
N VAL A 61 -6.09 3.87 -3.88
CA VAL A 61 -6.17 3.23 -2.56
C VAL A 61 -5.73 1.78 -2.68
N THR A 62 -4.71 1.41 -1.92
CA THR A 62 -4.20 0.03 -1.86
C THR A 62 -4.04 -0.42 -0.42
N HIS A 63 -3.98 -1.74 -0.17
CA HIS A 63 -3.62 -2.23 1.15
C HIS A 63 -2.11 -2.16 1.39
N PHE A 64 -1.31 -2.63 0.42
CA PHE A 64 0.14 -2.57 0.50
C PHE A 64 0.68 -1.20 0.06
N ALA A 65 1.80 -0.79 0.65
CA ALA A 65 2.47 0.44 0.26
C ALA A 65 2.96 0.40 -1.20
N PRO A 66 2.83 1.50 -1.95
CA PRO A 66 3.23 1.54 -3.36
C PRO A 66 4.74 1.64 -3.58
N THR A 67 5.49 2.09 -2.58
CA THR A 67 6.90 2.43 -2.70
C THR A 67 7.69 2.04 -1.45
N LEU A 68 8.96 1.78 -1.62
CA LEU A 68 9.89 1.54 -0.52
C LEU A 68 10.14 2.79 0.36
N HIS A 69 9.80 3.99 -0.13
CA HIS A 69 9.85 5.20 0.70
C HIS A 69 8.86 5.17 1.87
N SER A 70 7.82 4.34 1.80
CA SER A 70 6.88 4.10 2.89
C SER A 70 7.36 3.05 3.90
N ALA A 71 8.50 2.40 3.67
CA ALA A 71 8.99 1.36 4.56
C ALA A 71 9.22 1.92 5.97
N ASP A 72 8.82 1.13 6.98
CA ASP A 72 8.98 1.52 8.38
C ASP A 72 10.48 1.60 8.74
N PRO A 73 10.97 2.79 9.14
CA PRO A 73 12.39 2.99 9.44
C PRO A 73 12.88 2.15 10.63
N ARG A 74 11.97 1.69 11.51
CA ARG A 74 12.31 0.82 12.64
C ARG A 74 12.90 -0.53 12.20
N TYR A 75 12.50 -1.01 11.02
CA TYR A 75 12.90 -2.32 10.51
C TYR A 75 13.88 -2.24 9.32
N GLY A 76 14.03 -1.08 8.71
CA GLY A 76 14.84 -0.89 7.52
C GLY A 76 14.36 -1.73 6.32
N LEU A 77 15.24 -1.88 5.33
CA LEU A 77 14.98 -2.71 4.15
C LEU A 77 15.55 -4.13 4.37
N ALA A 78 14.67 -5.10 4.54
CA ALA A 78 14.98 -6.51 4.72
C ALA A 78 14.23 -7.35 3.68
N PRO A 79 14.58 -8.64 3.48
CA PRO A 79 13.84 -9.51 2.55
C PRO A 79 12.33 -9.56 2.82
N GLY A 80 11.90 -9.43 4.08
CA GLY A 80 10.50 -9.37 4.48
C GLY A 80 9.77 -8.10 4.03
N THR A 81 10.49 -7.00 3.73
CA THR A 81 9.89 -5.73 3.27
C THR A 81 9.06 -5.93 1.99
N ALA A 82 9.42 -6.91 1.14
CA ALA A 82 8.64 -7.28 -0.04
C ALA A 82 7.21 -7.77 0.28
N GLY A 83 6.93 -8.17 1.52
CA GLY A 83 5.58 -8.51 1.98
C GLY A 83 4.77 -7.30 2.45
N PHE A 84 5.33 -6.10 2.44
CA PHE A 84 4.71 -4.88 2.95
C PHE A 84 4.70 -3.73 1.94
N CYS A 85 5.77 -3.60 1.16
CA CYS A 85 5.96 -2.54 0.18
C CYS A 85 6.15 -3.12 -1.23
N ASN A 86 5.53 -2.48 -2.19
CA ASN A 86 5.79 -2.70 -3.61
C ASN A 86 6.82 -1.67 -4.12
N ALA A 87 7.26 -1.82 -5.35
CA ALA A 87 8.09 -0.86 -6.06
C ALA A 87 7.31 -0.39 -7.30
N LEU A 88 6.31 0.46 -7.07
CA LEU A 88 5.42 1.01 -8.09
C LEU A 88 5.68 2.50 -8.30
N ASP A 89 6.93 2.92 -8.10
CA ASP A 89 7.32 4.33 -8.19
C ASP A 89 7.04 4.93 -9.58
N ASP A 90 7.02 4.10 -10.61
CA ASP A 90 6.65 4.46 -11.98
C ASP A 90 5.17 4.84 -12.14
N LEU A 91 4.30 4.41 -11.23
CA LEU A 91 2.88 4.76 -11.22
C LEU A 91 2.57 6.02 -10.40
N LEU A 92 3.44 6.43 -9.49
CA LEU A 92 3.20 7.58 -8.64
C LEU A 92 2.92 8.88 -9.44
N PRO A 93 3.59 9.15 -10.57
CA PRO A 93 3.29 10.35 -11.38
C PRO A 93 1.87 10.38 -11.97
N LEU A 94 1.17 9.24 -12.00
CA LEU A 94 -0.17 9.11 -12.55
C LEU A 94 -1.28 9.35 -11.49
N ALA A 95 -0.90 9.51 -10.21
CA ALA A 95 -1.82 9.75 -9.12
C ALA A 95 -1.53 11.11 -8.44
N ASP A 96 -2.56 11.75 -7.90
CA ASP A 96 -2.43 12.93 -7.05
C ASP A 96 -2.27 12.54 -5.59
N ILE A 97 -3.00 11.49 -5.17
CA ILE A 97 -2.96 10.97 -3.81
C ILE A 97 -2.90 9.44 -3.88
N TRP A 98 -2.06 8.86 -3.02
CA TRP A 98 -2.02 7.42 -2.80
C TRP A 98 -2.20 7.10 -1.32
N ILE A 99 -3.28 6.41 -0.99
CA ILE A 99 -3.60 6.00 0.39
C ILE A 99 -3.29 4.51 0.51
N HIS A 100 -2.56 4.14 1.57
CA HIS A 100 -2.29 2.73 1.82
C HIS A 100 -2.40 2.38 3.31
N GLY A 101 -2.44 1.09 3.60
CA GLY A 101 -2.44 0.51 4.94
C GLY A 101 -1.26 -0.44 5.15
N HIS A 102 -1.52 -1.54 5.82
CA HIS A 102 -0.65 -2.68 6.11
C HIS A 102 0.56 -2.36 6.99
N LEU A 103 1.31 -1.32 6.72
CA LEU A 103 2.36 -0.82 7.60
C LEU A 103 1.74 -0.12 8.80
N HIS A 104 2.21 -0.47 10.01
CA HIS A 104 1.76 0.20 11.23
C HIS A 104 2.65 1.40 11.57
N CYS A 105 3.10 2.09 10.54
CA CYS A 105 3.88 3.32 10.61
C CYS A 105 3.12 4.40 9.85
N PRO A 106 2.81 5.55 10.47
CA PRO A 106 2.19 6.66 9.78
C PRO A 106 3.08 7.16 8.65
N VAL A 107 2.47 7.47 7.53
CA VAL A 107 3.14 8.02 6.36
C VAL A 107 2.38 9.24 5.87
N ASP A 108 3.09 10.33 5.64
CA ASP A 108 2.62 11.49 4.89
C ASP A 108 3.83 12.11 4.18
N LEU A 109 4.02 11.72 2.93
CA LEU A 109 5.16 12.18 2.14
C LEU A 109 4.75 12.47 0.70
N ARG A 110 5.60 13.17 -0.04
CA ARG A 110 5.41 13.44 -1.47
C ARG A 110 6.54 12.85 -2.29
N VAL A 111 6.14 12.19 -3.37
CA VAL A 111 7.05 11.75 -4.43
C VAL A 111 6.56 12.37 -5.73
N GLY A 112 7.28 13.39 -6.22
CA GLY A 112 6.81 14.21 -7.32
C GLY A 112 5.47 14.90 -6.99
N ARG A 113 4.45 14.69 -7.83
CA ARG A 113 3.10 15.23 -7.59
C ARG A 113 2.27 14.41 -6.61
N CYS A 114 2.59 13.14 -6.43
CA CYS A 114 1.80 12.22 -5.62
C CYS A 114 2.04 12.44 -4.12
N ARG A 115 0.97 12.67 -3.35
CA ARG A 115 1.00 12.62 -1.89
C ARG A 115 0.66 11.21 -1.44
N ILE A 116 1.54 10.56 -0.69
CA ILE A 116 1.37 9.21 -0.16
C ILE A 116 1.02 9.30 1.31
N VAL A 117 -0.11 8.69 1.70
CA VAL A 117 -0.63 8.80 3.08
C VAL A 117 -0.99 7.43 3.63
N ALA A 118 -0.59 7.18 4.88
CA ALA A 118 -1.06 6.08 5.69
C ALA A 118 -1.33 6.56 7.11
N ASN A 119 -2.50 6.21 7.65
CA ASN A 119 -2.94 6.54 9.01
C ASN A 119 -3.36 5.27 9.75
N PRO A 120 -2.40 4.40 10.10
CA PRO A 120 -2.70 3.10 10.68
C PRO A 120 -3.10 3.24 12.16
N LEU A 121 -4.11 2.47 12.58
CA LEU A 121 -4.42 2.28 13.99
C LEU A 121 -3.37 1.38 14.68
N GLY A 122 -2.86 0.40 13.97
CA GLY A 122 -1.90 -0.57 14.51
C GLY A 122 -2.51 -1.56 15.51
N TYR A 123 -1.65 -2.27 16.22
CA TYR A 123 -2.04 -3.24 17.24
C TYR A 123 -2.07 -2.62 18.63
N ALA A 124 -3.16 -2.83 19.39
CA ALA A 124 -3.33 -2.29 20.73
C ALA A 124 -2.28 -2.83 21.72
N ASP A 125 -1.96 -4.10 21.62
CA ASP A 125 -0.97 -4.79 22.46
C ASP A 125 0.48 -4.35 22.19
N LYS A 126 0.73 -3.64 21.08
CA LYS A 126 2.04 -3.08 20.72
C LYS A 126 2.14 -1.57 20.96
N ASN A 127 1.11 -0.95 21.49
CA ASN A 127 1.06 0.51 21.71
C ASN A 127 1.31 1.34 20.43
N GLU A 128 0.78 0.87 19.29
CA GLU A 128 1.01 1.52 17.98
C GLU A 128 0.03 2.67 17.68
N GLN A 129 -0.97 2.92 18.55
CA GLN A 129 -2.05 3.89 18.35
C GLN A 129 -1.64 5.35 18.52
N GLY A 130 -0.47 5.63 19.09
CA GLY A 130 -0.09 6.98 19.53
C GLY A 130 -0.08 8.04 18.43
N ALA A 131 0.12 7.64 17.18
CA ALA A 131 0.14 8.56 16.03
C ALA A 131 -1.14 8.48 15.16
N PHE A 132 -2.13 7.67 15.55
CA PHE A 132 -3.38 7.53 14.82
C PHE A 132 -4.26 8.77 14.96
N VAL A 133 -4.73 9.30 13.84
CA VAL A 133 -5.64 10.45 13.79
C VAL A 133 -7.05 9.97 13.46
N ALA A 134 -7.98 9.97 14.43
CA ALA A 134 -9.32 9.43 14.28
C ALA A 134 -10.17 10.12 13.17
N ARG A 135 -9.87 11.38 12.87
CA ARG A 135 -10.50 12.15 11.78
C ARG A 135 -9.41 12.66 10.84
N CYS A 136 -8.77 11.75 10.12
CA CYS A 136 -7.79 12.09 9.10
C CYS A 136 -8.51 12.49 7.82
N VAL A 137 -8.48 13.78 7.50
CA VAL A 137 -9.06 14.34 6.26
C VAL A 137 -7.93 14.69 5.32
N ILE A 138 -8.05 14.27 4.07
CA ILE A 138 -7.10 14.56 3.01
C ILE A 138 -7.83 15.38 1.95
N GLU A 139 -7.37 16.62 1.73
CA GLU A 139 -7.87 17.45 0.65
C GLU A 139 -7.37 16.94 -0.70
N VAL A 140 -8.29 16.81 -1.64
CA VAL A 140 -7.99 16.37 -3.01
C VAL A 140 -7.71 17.62 -3.86
N PRO A 141 -6.57 17.73 -4.53
CA PRO A 141 -6.24 18.87 -5.37
C PRO A 141 -7.29 19.09 -6.48
N GLY A 142 -7.66 20.35 -6.72
CA GLY A 142 -8.56 20.72 -7.82
C GLY A 142 -10.05 20.56 -7.56
N THR A 143 -10.48 20.08 -6.40
CA THR A 143 -11.86 20.22 -5.95
C THR A 143 -12.02 21.61 -5.32
N ALA A 144 -12.38 22.62 -6.12
CA ALA A 144 -12.88 23.84 -5.55
C ALA A 144 -14.09 23.48 -4.66
N ALA A 145 -14.09 23.93 -3.41
CA ALA A 145 -15.23 23.77 -2.54
C ALA A 145 -16.45 24.36 -3.27
N VAL A 146 -17.43 23.51 -3.57
CA VAL A 146 -18.75 24.00 -3.96
C VAL A 146 -19.33 24.63 -2.69
N VAL A 147 -19.12 25.92 -2.53
CA VAL A 147 -19.85 26.71 -1.54
C VAL A 147 -21.31 26.63 -1.98
N GLN A 148 -22.10 25.78 -1.33
CA GLN A 148 -23.53 25.85 -1.40
C GLN A 148 -23.92 27.10 -0.59
N ASP A 149 -24.07 28.23 -1.28
CA ASP A 149 -24.82 29.36 -0.76
C ASP A 149 -26.26 28.86 -0.58
N SER A 150 -26.59 28.55 0.65
CA SER A 150 -27.96 28.34 1.10
C SER A 150 -28.59 29.74 1.23
N ALA A 151 -29.36 30.12 0.23
CA ALA A 151 -30.30 31.24 0.33
C ALA A 151 -31.57 30.81 1.06
#